data_fbc3a93d17bdce960f54b67cb5e73cc0
#
_entry.id   fbc3a93d17bdce960f54b67cb5e73cc0
#
_cell.length_a   1.000
_cell.length_b   1.000
_cell.length_c   1.000
_cell.angle_alpha   90.00
_cell.angle_beta   90.00
_cell.angle_gamma   90.00
#
_symmetry.space_group_name_H-M   'P 1'
#
loop_
_entity.id
_entity.type
_entity.pdbx_description
1 polymer ?
#
loop_
_entity_poly.entity_id
_entity_poly.type
_entity_poly.pdbx_seq_one_letter_code
_entity_poly.pdbx_strand_id
1 'polypeptide(L)'
;EWLPLSPAAPLPAPQTHYQWRWTPLNVASIDHPLTFSFSAGTLARSDELAQYGIIHDPHASSRLMIVEESEDTLALAEKVIAALTASAAGLIVVTRRAWRVEENEALSASHHALWALLRVAANEQPERLLAAIDLAENTPWETLHQGLSAVSLSQRWLAARGDTLWLPSLSPNTGCAAEVPANVFTGDSRWHLVTGAFGGLGRLAVNWLREKGARRI
;
A
#
# COMPACT_ATOMS: atom_id res chain seq x y z
N GLU A 1 8.14 35.27 -23.46
CA GLU A 1 7.73 36.25 -22.43
C GLU A 1 7.11 35.50 -21.28
N TRP A 2 7.78 35.49 -20.13
CA TRP A 2 7.24 34.89 -18.91
C TRP A 2 6.32 35.93 -18.25
N LEU A 3 5.05 35.60 -18.15
CA LEU A 3 4.13 36.42 -17.37
C LEU A 3 4.53 36.34 -15.91
N PRO A 4 4.67 37.47 -15.18
CA PRO A 4 4.90 37.46 -13.76
C PRO A 4 3.73 36.76 -13.06
N LEU A 5 4.01 35.70 -12.33
CA LEU A 5 3.01 35.09 -11.45
C LEU A 5 2.56 36.15 -10.45
N SER A 6 1.26 36.43 -10.41
CA SER A 6 0.67 37.25 -9.35
C SER A 6 1.12 36.72 -7.99
N PRO A 7 1.41 37.59 -7.02
CA PRO A 7 1.76 37.14 -5.68
C PRO A 7 0.65 36.23 -5.18
N ALA A 8 1.03 34.99 -4.88
CA ALA A 8 0.08 34.00 -4.37
C ALA A 8 -0.60 34.58 -3.13
N ALA A 9 -1.92 34.47 -3.10
CA ALA A 9 -2.67 34.76 -1.88
C ALA A 9 -2.03 33.97 -0.71
N PRO A 10 -1.97 34.55 0.49
CA PRO A 10 -1.42 33.85 1.64
C PRO A 10 -2.12 32.50 1.80
N LEU A 11 -1.35 31.42 1.82
CA LEU A 11 -1.88 30.08 2.04
C LEU A 11 -2.64 30.07 3.36
N PRO A 12 -3.87 29.55 3.39
CA PRO A 12 -4.61 29.46 4.64
C PRO A 12 -3.85 28.57 5.63
N ALA A 13 -3.54 29.11 6.80
CA ALA A 13 -3.15 28.32 7.95
C ALA A 13 -4.43 27.79 8.64
N PRO A 14 -4.41 26.59 9.26
CA PRO A 14 -3.29 25.70 9.49
C PRO A 14 -3.17 24.61 8.41
N GLN A 15 -1.95 24.16 8.13
CA GLN A 15 -1.73 23.04 7.24
C GLN A 15 -2.42 21.82 7.81
N THR A 16 -3.40 21.30 7.11
CA THR A 16 -4.05 20.05 7.49
C THR A 16 -3.10 18.90 7.17
N HIS A 17 -2.54 18.28 8.21
CA HIS A 17 -1.77 17.06 8.03
C HIS A 17 -2.74 15.90 7.79
N TYR A 18 -2.39 15.03 6.85
CA TYR A 18 -3.17 13.82 6.58
C TYR A 18 -2.39 12.61 7.08
N GLN A 19 -3.13 11.64 7.57
CA GLN A 19 -2.57 10.35 7.99
C GLN A 19 -3.35 9.20 7.38
N TRP A 20 -2.67 8.11 7.11
CA TRP A 20 -3.29 6.87 6.75
C TRP A 20 -4.00 6.28 7.96
N ARG A 21 -5.25 5.89 7.77
CA ARG A 21 -6.03 5.14 8.75
C ARG A 21 -6.71 3.97 8.06
N TRP A 22 -6.85 2.90 8.81
CA TRP A 22 -7.68 1.79 8.40
C TRP A 22 -9.07 1.98 8.99
N THR A 23 -10.10 1.87 8.15
CA THR A 23 -11.49 2.01 8.55
C THR A 23 -12.22 0.71 8.29
N PRO A 24 -13.06 0.21 9.22
CA PRO A 24 -13.82 -1.00 9.01
C PRO A 24 -14.73 -0.87 7.80
N LEU A 25 -14.81 -1.94 7.02
CA LEU A 25 -15.69 -2.08 5.86
C LEU A 25 -16.78 -3.11 6.19
N ASN A 26 -18.01 -2.68 6.19
CA ASN A 26 -19.14 -3.60 6.28
C ASN A 26 -19.50 -4.11 4.88
N VAL A 27 -19.32 -5.39 4.66
CA VAL A 27 -19.70 -6.07 3.41
C VAL A 27 -20.88 -6.99 3.72
N ALA A 28 -21.88 -6.97 2.86
CA ALA A 28 -22.94 -7.95 2.93
C ALA A 28 -22.37 -9.36 2.71
N SER A 29 -22.80 -10.31 3.51
CA SER A 29 -22.41 -11.71 3.30
C SER A 29 -22.89 -12.17 1.91
N ILE A 30 -22.00 -12.80 1.18
CA ILE A 30 -22.30 -13.38 -0.14
C ILE A 30 -22.21 -14.88 0.01
N ASP A 31 -23.31 -15.58 -0.25
CA ASP A 31 -23.42 -17.05 -0.07
C ASP A 31 -23.15 -17.84 -1.35
N HIS A 32 -22.64 -17.20 -2.40
CA HIS A 32 -22.30 -17.90 -3.64
C HIS A 32 -20.78 -18.07 -3.78
N PRO A 33 -20.34 -19.19 -4.40
CA PRO A 33 -18.93 -19.41 -4.63
C PRO A 33 -18.34 -18.41 -5.62
N LEU A 34 -17.06 -18.06 -5.39
CA LEU A 34 -16.26 -17.19 -6.24
C LEU A 34 -15.23 -18.06 -6.99
N THR A 35 -15.07 -17.79 -8.27
CA THR A 35 -14.17 -18.56 -9.14
C THR A 35 -12.97 -17.74 -9.61
N PHE A 36 -11.79 -18.32 -9.48
CA PHE A 36 -10.52 -17.73 -9.90
C PHE A 36 -9.61 -18.77 -10.54
N SER A 37 -8.78 -18.39 -11.49
CA SER A 37 -7.62 -19.19 -11.82
C SER A 37 -6.56 -19.02 -10.73
N PHE A 38 -5.95 -20.11 -10.28
CA PHE A 38 -4.97 -20.04 -9.19
C PHE A 38 -3.54 -20.00 -9.72
N SER A 39 -2.65 -19.25 -9.04
CA SER A 39 -1.20 -19.41 -9.23
C SER A 39 -0.73 -20.77 -8.71
N ALA A 40 0.46 -21.21 -9.11
CA ALA A 40 0.96 -22.54 -8.73
C ALA A 40 0.98 -22.79 -7.21
N GLY A 41 1.42 -21.81 -6.42
CA GLY A 41 1.41 -21.92 -4.94
C GLY A 41 -0.01 -21.93 -4.36
N THR A 42 -0.93 -21.15 -4.93
CA THR A 42 -2.33 -21.10 -4.51
C THR A 42 -3.06 -22.38 -4.86
N LEU A 43 -2.70 -23.01 -5.99
CA LEU A 43 -3.30 -24.26 -6.44
C LEU A 43 -3.11 -25.41 -5.44
N ALA A 44 -1.99 -25.42 -4.72
CA ALA A 44 -1.74 -26.40 -3.66
C ALA A 44 -2.74 -26.31 -2.49
N ARG A 45 -3.46 -25.21 -2.37
CA ARG A 45 -4.51 -24.97 -1.35
C ARG A 45 -5.94 -25.07 -1.91
N SER A 46 -6.12 -25.56 -3.13
CA SER A 46 -7.43 -25.53 -3.81
C SER A 46 -8.53 -26.23 -3.01
N ASP A 47 -8.25 -27.41 -2.43
CA ASP A 47 -9.23 -28.18 -1.64
C ASP A 47 -9.60 -27.46 -0.32
N GLU A 48 -8.64 -26.78 0.30
CA GLU A 48 -8.85 -25.96 1.49
C GLU A 48 -9.73 -24.74 1.17
N LEU A 49 -9.39 -24.01 0.12
CA LEU A 49 -10.11 -22.80 -0.29
C LEU A 49 -11.53 -23.10 -0.78
N ALA A 50 -11.73 -24.25 -1.43
CA ALA A 50 -13.04 -24.67 -1.91
C ALA A 50 -14.07 -24.86 -0.79
N GLN A 51 -13.64 -25.26 0.42
CA GLN A 51 -14.50 -25.38 1.59
C GLN A 51 -15.13 -24.04 2.01
N TYR A 52 -14.49 -22.93 1.62
CA TYR A 52 -14.93 -21.58 1.90
C TYR A 52 -15.47 -20.86 0.65
N GLY A 53 -15.85 -21.62 -0.38
CA GLY A 53 -16.46 -21.05 -1.58
C GLY A 53 -15.49 -20.35 -2.53
N ILE A 54 -14.16 -20.54 -2.38
CA ILE A 54 -13.15 -19.98 -3.29
C ILE A 54 -12.67 -21.12 -4.20
N ILE A 55 -13.16 -21.15 -5.43
CA ILE A 55 -13.04 -22.31 -6.34
C ILE A 55 -12.06 -22.04 -7.46
N HIS A 56 -11.21 -23.03 -7.73
CA HIS A 56 -10.31 -22.98 -8.89
C HIS A 56 -11.05 -23.28 -10.20
N ASP A 57 -10.96 -22.34 -11.15
CA ASP A 57 -11.34 -22.53 -12.55
C ASP A 57 -10.19 -22.00 -13.44
N PRO A 58 -9.51 -22.85 -14.23
CA PRO A 58 -8.41 -22.43 -15.09
C PRO A 58 -8.83 -21.40 -16.16
N HIS A 59 -10.13 -21.30 -16.46
CA HIS A 59 -10.67 -20.36 -17.45
C HIS A 59 -11.25 -19.08 -16.84
N ALA A 60 -11.17 -18.91 -15.52
CA ALA A 60 -11.65 -17.69 -14.86
C ALA A 60 -10.93 -16.43 -15.38
N SER A 61 -11.69 -15.36 -15.51
CA SER A 61 -11.20 -14.05 -15.98
C SER A 61 -10.26 -13.37 -14.99
N SER A 62 -10.24 -13.80 -13.73
CA SER A 62 -9.41 -13.27 -12.66
C SER A 62 -8.52 -14.36 -12.07
N ARG A 63 -7.30 -13.99 -11.71
CA ARG A 63 -6.31 -14.88 -11.09
C ARG A 63 -6.11 -14.53 -9.64
N LEU A 64 -6.10 -15.54 -8.77
CA LEU A 64 -5.78 -15.43 -7.35
C LEU A 64 -4.35 -15.94 -7.08
N MET A 65 -3.57 -15.13 -6.39
CA MET A 65 -2.22 -15.48 -5.95
C MET A 65 -2.08 -15.22 -4.45
N ILE A 66 -1.96 -16.30 -3.69
CA ILE A 66 -1.63 -16.23 -2.26
C ILE A 66 -0.12 -16.34 -2.13
N VAL A 67 0.48 -15.38 -1.44
CA VAL A 67 1.93 -15.26 -1.26
C VAL A 67 2.32 -15.89 0.07
N GLU A 68 3.32 -16.77 0.05
CA GLU A 68 3.84 -17.42 1.25
C GLU A 68 4.90 -16.53 1.94
N GLU A 69 4.90 -16.53 3.27
CA GLU A 69 5.75 -15.64 4.08
C GLU A 69 7.26 -15.94 4.03
N SER A 70 7.61 -17.19 3.75
CA SER A 70 9.01 -17.65 3.77
C SER A 70 9.83 -17.22 2.55
N GLU A 71 9.25 -16.45 1.64
CA GLU A 71 9.91 -16.10 0.39
C GLU A 71 10.76 -14.83 0.52
N ASP A 72 11.90 -14.83 -0.19
CA ASP A 72 12.73 -13.64 -0.38
C ASP A 72 11.94 -12.56 -1.14
N THR A 73 12.13 -11.31 -0.74
CA THR A 73 11.47 -10.14 -1.35
C THR A 73 11.67 -10.07 -2.85
N LEU A 74 12.88 -10.36 -3.34
CA LEU A 74 13.19 -10.30 -4.78
C LEU A 74 12.47 -11.43 -5.52
N ALA A 75 12.51 -12.65 -4.99
CA ALA A 75 11.80 -13.80 -5.55
C ALA A 75 10.29 -13.56 -5.59
N LEU A 76 9.71 -12.93 -4.55
CA LEU A 76 8.31 -12.54 -4.53
C LEU A 76 7.99 -11.51 -5.62
N ALA A 77 8.82 -10.49 -5.76
CA ALA A 77 8.64 -9.45 -6.78
C ALA A 77 8.68 -10.06 -8.20
N GLU A 78 9.64 -10.92 -8.48
CA GLU A 78 9.76 -11.64 -9.77
C GLU A 78 8.52 -12.48 -10.06
N LYS A 79 8.01 -13.24 -9.08
CA LYS A 79 6.80 -14.06 -9.23
C LYS A 79 5.56 -13.20 -9.53
N VAL A 80 5.39 -12.08 -8.83
CA VAL A 80 4.27 -11.17 -9.07
C VAL A 80 4.37 -10.50 -10.44
N ILE A 81 5.55 -10.03 -10.84
CA ILE A 81 5.78 -9.46 -12.17
C ILE A 81 5.48 -10.52 -13.24
N ALA A 82 5.98 -11.74 -13.08
CA ALA A 82 5.69 -12.84 -14.00
C ALA A 82 4.19 -13.14 -14.08
N ALA A 83 3.48 -13.14 -12.94
CA ALA A 83 2.02 -13.35 -12.92
C ALA A 83 1.25 -12.21 -13.60
N LEU A 84 1.69 -10.95 -13.44
CA LEU A 84 1.09 -9.78 -14.10
C LEU A 84 1.32 -9.80 -15.62
N THR A 85 2.45 -10.33 -16.08
CA THR A 85 2.81 -10.33 -17.50
C THR A 85 2.33 -11.56 -18.26
N ALA A 86 2.17 -12.71 -17.59
CA ALA A 86 1.87 -14.00 -18.22
C ALA A 86 0.44 -14.14 -18.77
N SER A 87 -0.51 -13.31 -18.34
CA SER A 87 -1.93 -13.49 -18.69
C SER A 87 -2.66 -12.15 -18.78
N ALA A 88 -3.67 -12.09 -19.64
CA ALA A 88 -4.63 -10.97 -19.68
C ALA A 88 -5.62 -10.99 -18.49
N ALA A 89 -5.70 -12.10 -17.74
CA ALA A 89 -6.55 -12.19 -16.56
C ALA A 89 -6.05 -11.23 -15.46
N GLY A 90 -6.98 -10.50 -14.88
CA GLY A 90 -6.66 -9.58 -13.79
C GLY A 90 -6.18 -10.34 -12.54
N LEU A 91 -5.11 -9.85 -11.90
CA LEU A 91 -4.48 -10.50 -10.75
C LEU A 91 -5.01 -9.92 -9.44
N ILE A 92 -5.35 -10.79 -8.49
CA ILE A 92 -5.58 -10.46 -7.09
C ILE A 92 -4.46 -11.10 -6.27
N VAL A 93 -3.75 -10.29 -5.49
CA VAL A 93 -2.64 -10.75 -4.65
C VAL A 93 -3.05 -10.75 -3.20
N VAL A 94 -2.85 -11.86 -2.51
CA VAL A 94 -3.10 -12.01 -1.08
C VAL A 94 -1.78 -12.13 -0.35
N THR A 95 -1.55 -11.25 0.61
CA THR A 95 -0.37 -11.23 1.48
C THR A 95 -0.75 -11.51 2.93
N ARG A 96 0.25 -11.69 3.78
CA ARG A 96 0.05 -11.77 5.24
C ARG A 96 0.96 -10.77 5.94
N ARG A 97 0.39 -10.02 6.91
CA ARG A 97 1.12 -9.06 7.75
C ARG A 97 1.93 -8.00 6.97
N ALA A 98 1.44 -7.61 5.79
CA ALA A 98 2.06 -6.54 5.02
C ALA A 98 1.80 -5.16 5.65
N TRP A 99 0.70 -4.99 6.35
CA TRP A 99 0.31 -3.74 6.97
C TRP A 99 0.00 -3.92 8.46
N ARG A 100 0.27 -2.85 9.22
CA ARG A 100 -0.21 -2.71 10.59
C ARG A 100 -1.58 -2.03 10.55
N VAL A 101 -2.62 -2.78 10.86
CA VAL A 101 -4.00 -2.29 11.00
C VAL A 101 -4.27 -2.00 12.48
N GLU A 102 -3.81 -2.90 13.36
CA GLU A 102 -3.88 -2.80 14.82
C GLU A 102 -2.49 -2.50 15.40
N GLU A 103 -2.45 -1.83 16.58
CA GLU A 103 -1.20 -1.26 17.12
C GLU A 103 -0.05 -2.26 17.34
N ASN A 104 -0.36 -3.50 17.73
CA ASN A 104 0.64 -4.50 18.15
C ASN A 104 0.93 -5.59 17.10
N GLU A 105 0.49 -5.40 15.86
CA GLU A 105 0.73 -6.40 14.82
C GLU A 105 2.21 -6.45 14.38
N ALA A 106 2.73 -7.67 14.29
CA ALA A 106 4.02 -7.90 13.66
C ALA A 106 3.91 -7.74 12.14
N LEU A 107 4.91 -7.12 11.53
CA LEU A 107 4.97 -6.91 10.09
C LEU A 107 5.91 -7.90 9.42
N SER A 108 5.52 -8.39 8.25
CA SER A 108 6.41 -9.05 7.30
C SER A 108 7.05 -8.00 6.40
N ALA A 109 8.36 -7.82 6.52
CA ALA A 109 9.08 -6.81 5.72
C ALA A 109 9.02 -7.09 4.22
N SER A 110 9.09 -8.36 3.81
CA SER A 110 8.99 -8.78 2.41
C SER A 110 7.61 -8.49 1.82
N HIS A 111 6.54 -8.81 2.54
CA HIS A 111 5.18 -8.53 2.10
C HIS A 111 4.87 -7.03 2.10
N HIS A 112 5.40 -6.28 3.07
CA HIS A 112 5.28 -4.82 3.07
C HIS A 112 5.97 -4.18 1.85
N ALA A 113 7.18 -4.62 1.52
CA ALA A 113 7.89 -4.17 0.33
C ALA A 113 7.16 -4.55 -0.96
N LEU A 114 6.56 -5.75 -1.01
CA LEU A 114 5.75 -6.18 -2.15
C LEU A 114 4.56 -5.25 -2.41
N TRP A 115 3.92 -4.70 -1.37
CA TRP A 115 2.83 -3.74 -1.54
C TRP A 115 3.27 -2.43 -2.22
N ALA A 116 4.51 -2.00 -2.06
CA ALA A 116 5.04 -0.87 -2.82
C ALA A 116 5.09 -1.18 -4.32
N LEU A 117 5.55 -2.39 -4.70
CA LEU A 117 5.51 -2.87 -6.08
C LEU A 117 4.08 -2.95 -6.63
N LEU A 118 3.15 -3.51 -5.84
CA LEU A 118 1.75 -3.63 -6.25
C LEU A 118 1.10 -2.27 -6.50
N ARG A 119 1.45 -1.24 -5.71
CA ARG A 119 0.97 0.13 -5.96
C ARG A 119 1.49 0.72 -7.26
N VAL A 120 2.75 0.47 -7.59
CA VAL A 120 3.31 0.87 -8.89
C VAL A 120 2.58 0.14 -10.02
N ALA A 121 2.43 -1.19 -9.91
CA ALA A 121 1.72 -2.00 -10.89
C ALA A 121 0.26 -1.54 -11.10
N ALA A 122 -0.44 -1.17 -10.01
CA ALA A 122 -1.81 -0.64 -10.11
C ALA A 122 -1.91 0.70 -10.83
N ASN A 123 -0.85 1.52 -10.79
CA ASN A 123 -0.80 2.78 -11.51
C ASN A 123 -0.42 2.59 -12.98
N GLU A 124 0.50 1.66 -13.27
CA GLU A 124 0.99 1.40 -14.63
C GLU A 124 0.07 0.48 -15.43
N GLN A 125 -0.57 -0.49 -14.77
CA GLN A 125 -1.40 -1.52 -15.39
C GLN A 125 -2.67 -1.78 -14.55
N PRO A 126 -3.57 -0.81 -14.42
CA PRO A 126 -4.72 -0.89 -13.53
C PRO A 126 -5.71 -2.01 -13.88
N GLU A 127 -5.70 -2.46 -15.13
CA GLU A 127 -6.51 -3.57 -15.63
C GLU A 127 -5.92 -4.94 -15.28
N ARG A 128 -4.61 -5.01 -15.00
CA ARG A 128 -3.91 -6.26 -14.68
C ARG A 128 -3.84 -6.55 -13.19
N LEU A 129 -3.69 -5.53 -12.35
CA LEU A 129 -3.77 -5.67 -10.90
C LEU A 129 -5.14 -5.22 -10.42
N LEU A 130 -6.01 -6.17 -10.11
CA LEU A 130 -7.36 -5.89 -9.64
C LEU A 130 -7.38 -5.47 -8.17
N ALA A 131 -6.67 -6.22 -7.33
CA ALA A 131 -6.63 -5.93 -5.89
C ALA A 131 -5.41 -6.53 -5.18
N ALA A 132 -5.13 -6.01 -3.98
CA ALA A 132 -4.29 -6.65 -2.98
C ALA A 132 -5.06 -6.71 -1.66
N ILE A 133 -5.02 -7.88 -1.02
CA ILE A 133 -5.68 -8.16 0.26
C ILE A 133 -4.63 -8.63 1.25
N ASP A 134 -4.52 -7.94 2.39
CA ASP A 134 -3.58 -8.30 3.45
C ASP A 134 -4.31 -8.98 4.61
N LEU A 135 -3.90 -10.20 4.95
CA LEU A 135 -4.45 -10.99 6.03
C LEU A 135 -3.57 -10.87 7.28
N ALA A 136 -4.16 -10.95 8.47
CA ALA A 136 -3.42 -11.33 9.67
C ALA A 136 -3.01 -12.80 9.61
N GLU A 137 -2.14 -13.23 10.53
CA GLU A 137 -1.66 -14.61 10.60
C GLU A 137 -2.80 -15.63 10.72
N ASN A 138 -3.79 -15.32 11.54
CA ASN A 138 -4.91 -16.20 11.88
C ASN A 138 -6.25 -15.73 11.28
N THR A 139 -6.23 -14.98 10.18
CA THR A 139 -7.46 -14.56 9.51
C THR A 139 -8.16 -15.78 8.90
N PRO A 140 -9.47 -16.00 9.20
CA PRO A 140 -10.25 -17.07 8.60
C PRO A 140 -10.38 -16.90 7.07
N TRP A 141 -10.47 -18.01 6.35
CA TRP A 141 -10.67 -17.98 4.90
C TRP A 141 -12.04 -17.43 4.48
N GLU A 142 -13.05 -17.49 5.36
CA GLU A 142 -14.34 -16.84 5.19
C GLU A 142 -14.18 -15.34 5.02
N THR A 143 -13.29 -14.72 5.80
CA THR A 143 -13.03 -13.29 5.69
C THR A 143 -12.29 -12.96 4.39
N LEU A 144 -11.42 -13.87 3.90
CA LEU A 144 -10.86 -13.72 2.56
C LEU A 144 -11.95 -13.80 1.48
N HIS A 145 -12.88 -14.74 1.56
CA HIS A 145 -14.01 -14.83 0.62
C HIS A 145 -14.82 -13.53 0.57
N GLN A 146 -15.14 -12.96 1.74
CA GLN A 146 -15.80 -11.65 1.84
C GLN A 146 -14.95 -10.53 1.20
N GLY A 147 -13.64 -10.52 1.45
CA GLY A 147 -12.70 -9.58 0.85
C GLY A 147 -12.66 -9.67 -0.66
N LEU A 148 -12.61 -10.89 -1.20
CA LEU A 148 -12.62 -11.15 -2.64
C LEU A 148 -13.91 -10.68 -3.30
N SER A 149 -15.06 -10.82 -2.62
CA SER A 149 -16.36 -10.37 -3.10
C SER A 149 -16.50 -8.84 -3.08
N ALA A 150 -15.78 -8.17 -2.18
CA ALA A 150 -15.78 -6.72 -2.04
C ALA A 150 -14.85 -6.01 -3.05
N VAL A 151 -14.00 -6.74 -3.78
CA VAL A 151 -13.06 -6.16 -4.73
C VAL A 151 -13.80 -5.38 -5.82
N SER A 152 -13.42 -4.12 -5.96
CA SER A 152 -13.89 -3.23 -7.02
C SER A 152 -12.79 -2.22 -7.38
N LEU A 153 -13.00 -1.42 -8.40
CA LEU A 153 -12.04 -0.35 -8.78
C LEU A 153 -11.78 0.65 -7.64
N SER A 154 -12.77 0.90 -6.78
CA SER A 154 -12.64 1.79 -5.63
C SER A 154 -12.14 1.07 -4.37
N GLN A 155 -12.20 -0.25 -4.33
CA GLN A 155 -11.86 -1.09 -3.16
C GLN A 155 -10.84 -2.15 -3.54
N ARG A 156 -9.70 -1.71 -4.08
CA ARG A 156 -8.62 -2.63 -4.48
C ARG A 156 -7.57 -2.89 -3.40
N TRP A 157 -7.57 -2.10 -2.33
CA TRP A 157 -6.65 -2.24 -1.22
C TRP A 157 -7.44 -2.61 0.03
N LEU A 158 -7.30 -3.83 0.49
CA LEU A 158 -8.06 -4.37 1.61
C LEU A 158 -7.11 -4.98 2.64
N ALA A 159 -7.52 -4.94 3.89
CA ALA A 159 -6.94 -5.77 4.93
C ALA A 159 -8.04 -6.55 5.64
N ALA A 160 -7.75 -7.76 6.09
CA ALA A 160 -8.65 -8.59 6.86
C ALA A 160 -8.01 -8.93 8.20
N ARG A 161 -8.74 -8.67 9.29
CA ARG A 161 -8.33 -8.95 10.67
C ARG A 161 -9.49 -9.60 11.40
N GLY A 162 -9.30 -10.84 11.87
CA GLY A 162 -10.42 -11.64 12.35
C GLY A 162 -11.54 -11.69 11.30
N ASP A 163 -12.74 -11.35 11.69
CA ASP A 163 -13.94 -11.34 10.83
C ASP A 163 -14.19 -9.97 10.18
N THR A 164 -13.25 -9.03 10.32
CA THR A 164 -13.45 -7.66 9.87
C THR A 164 -12.57 -7.34 8.67
N LEU A 165 -13.17 -6.73 7.65
CA LEU A 165 -12.46 -6.12 6.54
C LEU A 165 -12.17 -4.65 6.83
N TRP A 166 -11.05 -4.18 6.32
CA TRP A 166 -10.56 -2.83 6.53
C TRP A 166 -10.14 -2.20 5.21
N LEU A 167 -10.48 -0.91 5.05
CA LEU A 167 -10.04 -0.07 3.93
C LEU A 167 -9.02 0.97 4.40
N PRO A 168 -7.93 1.18 3.65
CA PRO A 168 -7.06 2.30 3.90
C PRO A 168 -7.75 3.60 3.48
N SER A 169 -7.77 4.56 4.38
CA SER A 169 -8.30 5.90 4.14
C SER A 169 -7.29 6.97 4.50
N LEU A 170 -7.32 8.08 3.78
CA LEU A 170 -6.54 9.25 4.10
C LEU A 170 -7.43 10.25 4.84
N SER A 171 -7.18 10.45 6.13
CA SER A 171 -7.99 11.33 6.97
C SER A 171 -7.18 12.51 7.50
N PRO A 172 -7.80 13.69 7.67
CA PRO A 172 -7.13 14.82 8.31
C PRO A 172 -6.68 14.45 9.72
N ASN A 173 -5.43 14.76 10.04
CA ASN A 173 -4.91 14.65 11.39
C ASN A 173 -5.10 15.98 12.12
N THR A 174 -6.19 16.11 12.86
CA THR A 174 -6.51 17.33 13.60
C THR A 174 -5.76 17.45 14.94
N GLY A 175 -5.02 16.42 15.36
CA GLY A 175 -4.39 16.33 16.68
C GLY A 175 -2.88 16.57 16.72
N CYS A 176 -2.22 16.71 15.58
CA CYS A 176 -0.76 16.81 15.53
C CYS A 176 -0.31 18.00 14.67
N ALA A 177 -0.50 19.20 15.17
CA ALA A 177 0.46 20.24 14.84
C ALA A 177 1.74 19.87 15.58
N ALA A 178 2.52 18.91 15.06
CA ALA A 178 3.89 18.77 15.49
C ALA A 178 4.56 20.09 15.11
N GLU A 179 4.74 20.97 16.08
CA GLU A 179 5.62 22.13 15.92
C GLU A 179 6.97 21.56 15.49
N VAL A 180 7.27 21.69 14.19
CA VAL A 180 8.62 21.40 13.71
C VAL A 180 9.51 22.37 14.46
N PRO A 181 10.42 21.90 15.33
CA PRO A 181 11.26 22.81 16.11
C PRO A 181 11.89 23.85 15.19
N ALA A 182 11.84 25.12 15.59
CA ALA A 182 12.36 26.21 14.75
C ALA A 182 13.81 25.94 14.33
N ASN A 183 14.58 25.28 15.19
CA ASN A 183 16.01 25.03 15.03
C ASN A 183 16.34 23.53 15.16
N VAL A 184 15.94 22.74 14.16
CA VAL A 184 16.17 21.28 14.14
C VAL A 184 17.67 20.91 14.18
N PHE A 185 18.54 21.76 13.62
CA PHE A 185 19.97 21.50 13.48
C PHE A 185 20.85 22.35 14.40
N THR A 186 20.26 23.05 15.38
CA THR A 186 21.04 23.86 16.32
C THR A 186 21.96 22.98 17.16
N GLY A 187 23.26 23.29 17.12
CA GLY A 187 24.30 22.52 17.81
C GLY A 187 24.79 21.30 17.02
N ASP A 188 24.23 21.00 15.86
CA ASP A 188 24.70 19.92 14.99
C ASP A 188 26.04 20.32 14.33
N SER A 189 27.08 19.52 14.55
CA SER A 189 28.41 19.69 13.95
C SER A 189 28.60 18.87 12.67
N ARG A 190 27.59 18.10 12.25
CA ARG A 190 27.64 17.26 11.06
C ARG A 190 27.58 18.07 9.77
N TRP A 191 28.15 17.51 8.72
CA TRP A 191 28.01 18.02 7.36
C TRP A 191 26.71 17.54 6.74
N HIS A 192 26.01 18.44 6.06
CA HIS A 192 24.82 18.13 5.27
C HIS A 192 25.17 18.23 3.80
N LEU A 193 25.13 17.10 3.09
CA LEU A 193 25.41 17.07 1.65
C LEU A 193 24.10 17.28 0.87
N VAL A 194 24.08 18.29 0.03
CA VAL A 194 22.95 18.58 -0.86
C VAL A 194 23.40 18.43 -2.31
N THR A 195 22.94 17.37 -2.99
CA THR A 195 23.16 17.20 -4.42
C THR A 195 22.22 18.11 -5.22
N GLY A 196 22.70 18.70 -6.31
CA GLY A 196 21.90 19.64 -7.09
C GLY A 196 21.68 21.00 -6.41
N ALA A 197 22.55 21.39 -5.45
CA ALA A 197 22.44 22.63 -4.66
C ALA A 197 22.35 23.92 -5.50
N PHE A 198 22.89 23.91 -6.72
CA PHE A 198 22.86 25.07 -7.63
C PHE A 198 21.58 25.15 -8.48
N GLY A 199 20.74 24.11 -8.49
CA GLY A 199 19.44 24.12 -9.12
C GLY A 199 18.36 24.82 -8.27
N GLY A 200 17.17 25.06 -8.82
CA GLY A 200 16.09 25.75 -8.14
C GLY A 200 15.68 25.10 -6.81
N LEU A 201 15.38 23.80 -6.81
CA LEU A 201 15.01 23.05 -5.61
C LEU A 201 16.17 22.89 -4.62
N GLY A 202 17.40 22.69 -5.14
CA GLY A 202 18.59 22.58 -4.29
C GLY A 202 18.86 23.85 -3.51
N ARG A 203 18.69 25.04 -4.11
CA ARG A 203 18.81 26.33 -3.42
C ARG A 203 17.77 26.49 -2.32
N LEU A 204 16.53 26.09 -2.58
CA LEU A 204 15.48 26.10 -1.56
C LEU A 204 15.82 25.17 -0.39
N ALA A 205 16.32 23.97 -0.67
CA ALA A 205 16.75 23.03 0.36
C ALA A 205 17.91 23.57 1.20
N VAL A 206 18.94 24.17 0.57
CA VAL A 206 20.06 24.80 1.27
C VAL A 206 19.59 25.96 2.16
N ASN A 207 18.71 26.83 1.65
CA ASN A 207 18.16 27.93 2.44
C ASN A 207 17.36 27.42 3.63
N TRP A 208 16.51 26.43 3.42
CA TRP A 208 15.74 25.79 4.49
C TRP A 208 16.66 25.16 5.57
N LEU A 209 17.70 24.44 5.18
CA LEU A 209 18.68 23.88 6.11
C LEU A 209 19.33 24.98 6.98
N ARG A 210 19.72 26.10 6.34
CA ARG A 210 20.30 27.26 7.06
C ARG A 210 19.32 27.90 8.03
N GLU A 211 18.08 28.11 7.60
CA GLU A 211 17.01 28.65 8.45
C GLU A 211 16.73 27.72 9.65
N LYS A 212 16.88 26.41 9.47
CA LYS A 212 16.73 25.40 10.54
C LYS A 212 17.98 25.21 11.39
N GLY A 213 19.02 26.00 11.19
CA GLY A 213 20.20 26.04 12.05
C GLY A 213 21.39 25.19 11.59
N ALA A 214 21.36 24.60 10.41
CA ALA A 214 22.49 23.87 9.84
C ALA A 214 23.65 24.84 9.55
N ARG A 215 24.86 24.52 10.04
CA ARG A 215 26.05 25.36 9.89
C ARG A 215 27.03 24.85 8.84
N ARG A 216 26.97 23.58 8.49
CA ARG A 216 27.87 22.92 7.55
C ARG A 216 27.05 22.24 6.46
N ILE A 217 27.06 22.86 5.29
CA ILE A 217 26.32 22.38 4.12
C ILE A 217 27.28 22.27 2.94
#